data_ed30d5096e87bce47d5e3e8ce2b963b6
#
_entry.id   ed30d5096e87bce47d5e3e8ce2b963b6
#
_cell.length_a   1.000
_cell.length_b   1.000
_cell.length_c   1.000
_cell.angle_alpha   90.00
_cell.angle_beta   90.00
_cell.angle_gamma   90.00
#
_symmetry.space_group_name_H-M   'P 1'
#
loop_
_entity.id
_entity.type
_entity.pdbx_description
1 polymer ?
#
loop_
_entity_poly.entity_id
_entity_poly.type
_entity_poly.pdbx_seq_one_letter_code
_entity_poly.pdbx_strand_id
1 'polypeptide(L)'
;PPSEAESILIQITEGCSHNKCTYCGMYRGKKFRVKSLAEIEGELLEHARFGPLQRRLFLCDGDAFVLSTRRLLSVLNAIRRTLPWIERVGIYGDTRGVLNKTVDQLIQLKEAGLGIVYHGVESGDDETLISIQKGGTRDECIETASRLREAGIIHSVIVLLGVGGTKRSKEHAVNTASLLTMMDPPYVGALTLTVIPEAPLSVLQQSGEFELPEKLQLLKELRTIVAKSNFSNCRFSSNHASNYLPIRSDLPGDKEQVLNIIDTVLASGDEGHLKPEWMRGL
;
A
#
# COMPACT_ATOMS: atom_id res chain seq x y z
N PRO A 1 7.56 0.88 2.12
CA PRO A 1 7.17 -0.54 2.24
C PRO A 1 8.42 -1.42 2.44
N PRO A 2 8.30 -2.64 3.05
CA PRO A 2 9.46 -3.51 3.29
C PRO A 2 10.26 -3.86 2.03
N SER A 3 9.61 -3.89 0.88
CA SER A 3 10.24 -4.12 -0.43
C SER A 3 11.22 -3.01 -0.87
N GLU A 4 11.14 -1.84 -0.24
CA GLU A 4 12.01 -0.68 -0.49
C GLU A 4 12.97 -0.39 0.69
N ALA A 5 13.12 -1.33 1.64
CA ALA A 5 13.98 -1.14 2.81
C ALA A 5 15.47 -0.88 2.45
N GLU A 6 15.92 -1.40 1.30
CA GLU A 6 17.26 -1.19 0.77
C GLU A 6 17.36 -0.05 -0.25
N SER A 7 16.29 0.71 -0.46
CA SER A 7 16.28 1.88 -1.36
C SER A 7 16.79 3.11 -0.64
N ILE A 8 17.35 4.07 -1.39
CA ILE A 8 17.53 5.42 -0.88
C ILE A 8 16.16 6.01 -0.58
N LEU A 9 15.95 6.53 0.62
CA LEU A 9 14.68 7.11 1.04
C LEU A 9 14.78 8.63 1.01
N ILE A 10 13.97 9.29 0.17
CA ILE A 10 13.92 10.75 0.04
C ILE A 10 12.50 11.22 0.33
N GLN A 11 12.34 12.07 1.34
CA GLN A 11 11.08 12.76 1.59
C GLN A 11 10.92 13.95 0.64
N ILE A 12 9.82 13.97 -0.13
CA ILE A 12 9.47 15.10 -0.99
C ILE A 12 8.27 15.90 -0.47
N THR A 13 7.55 15.30 0.47
CA THR A 13 6.48 15.92 1.25
C THR A 13 6.68 15.59 2.74
N GLU A 14 6.01 16.30 3.62
CA GLU A 14 5.89 16.00 5.04
C GLU A 14 4.41 15.92 5.40
N GLY A 15 4.02 14.86 6.09
CA GLY A 15 2.64 14.61 6.42
C GLY A 15 1.83 13.99 5.26
N CYS A 16 0.53 13.96 5.38
CA CYS A 16 -0.39 13.43 4.37
C CYS A 16 -1.40 14.49 3.95
N SER A 17 -1.57 14.70 2.65
CA SER A 17 -2.50 15.72 2.12
C SER A 17 -3.96 15.37 2.42
N HIS A 18 -4.29 14.09 2.49
CA HIS A 18 -5.62 13.61 2.86
C HIS A 18 -5.84 13.64 4.37
N ASN A 19 -5.00 12.97 5.14
CA ASN A 19 -4.95 12.88 6.60
C ASN A 19 -6.32 12.71 7.32
N LYS A 20 -7.30 12.07 6.66
CA LYS A 20 -8.66 11.84 7.18
C LYS A 20 -8.93 10.38 7.56
N CYS A 21 -8.13 9.44 7.05
CA CYS A 21 -8.35 8.01 7.27
C CYS A 21 -8.46 7.70 8.77
N THR A 22 -9.56 7.07 9.19
CA THR A 22 -9.85 6.84 10.62
C THR A 22 -8.89 5.85 11.27
N TYR A 23 -8.32 4.93 10.50
CA TYR A 23 -7.37 3.91 10.97
C TYR A 23 -5.92 4.41 11.07
N CYS A 24 -5.59 5.55 10.45
CA CYS A 24 -4.23 6.05 10.37
C CYS A 24 -3.96 7.12 11.43
N GLY A 25 -2.93 6.88 12.27
CA GLY A 25 -2.43 7.85 13.25
C GLY A 25 -1.12 8.53 12.86
N MET A 26 -0.45 8.07 11.80
CA MET A 26 0.93 8.41 11.46
C MET A 26 1.19 9.91 11.23
N TYR A 27 0.19 10.61 10.68
CA TYR A 27 0.31 12.01 10.32
C TYR A 27 -0.64 12.93 11.10
N ARG A 28 -1.30 12.41 12.16
CA ARG A 28 -2.16 13.21 13.02
C ARG A 28 -1.33 14.30 13.69
N GLY A 29 -1.83 15.52 13.68
CA GLY A 29 -1.12 16.68 14.22
C GLY A 29 0.04 17.21 13.35
N LYS A 30 0.39 16.55 12.25
CA LYS A 30 1.39 17.03 11.29
C LYS A 30 0.72 17.84 10.18
N LYS A 31 1.18 19.07 9.97
CA LYS A 31 0.74 19.90 8.84
C LYS A 31 1.38 19.40 7.56
N PHE A 32 0.57 19.18 6.52
CA PHE A 32 1.10 18.82 5.21
C PHE A 32 1.97 19.96 4.65
N ARG A 33 3.16 19.60 4.17
CA ARG A 33 4.13 20.51 3.55
C ARG A 33 4.78 19.84 2.34
N VAL A 34 5.01 20.60 1.30
CA VAL A 34 5.83 20.17 0.15
C VAL A 34 7.24 20.73 0.35
N LYS A 35 8.27 19.87 0.34
CA LYS A 35 9.66 20.31 0.42
C LYS A 35 10.05 21.12 -0.81
N SER A 36 10.91 22.11 -0.66
CA SER A 36 11.51 22.85 -1.78
C SER A 36 12.41 21.92 -2.61
N LEU A 37 12.68 22.30 -3.86
CA LEU A 37 13.61 21.52 -4.68
C LEU A 37 15.03 21.56 -4.11
N ALA A 38 15.42 22.69 -3.55
CA ALA A 38 16.74 22.85 -2.92
C ALA A 38 16.94 21.93 -1.71
N GLU A 39 15.90 21.74 -0.86
CA GLU A 39 15.96 20.78 0.25
C GLU A 39 16.17 19.36 -0.29
N ILE A 40 15.40 18.96 -1.32
CA ILE A 40 15.50 17.63 -1.94
C ILE A 40 16.89 17.43 -2.59
N GLU A 41 17.39 18.42 -3.34
CA GLU A 41 18.71 18.36 -3.96
C GLU A 41 19.84 18.27 -2.91
N GLY A 42 19.69 18.92 -1.76
CA GLY A 42 20.61 18.79 -0.63
C GLY A 42 20.69 17.36 -0.11
N GLU A 43 19.56 16.70 0.12
CA GLU A 43 19.49 15.29 0.54
C GLU A 43 20.08 14.34 -0.52
N LEU A 44 19.80 14.58 -1.80
CA LEU A 44 20.35 13.78 -2.90
C LEU A 44 21.88 13.90 -2.96
N LEU A 45 22.45 15.10 -2.75
CA LEU A 45 23.89 15.33 -2.72
C LEU A 45 24.57 14.62 -1.53
N GLU A 46 23.91 14.53 -0.39
CA GLU A 46 24.41 13.75 0.74
C GLU A 46 24.54 12.27 0.38
N HIS A 47 23.50 11.68 -0.24
CA HIS A 47 23.53 10.31 -0.71
C HIS A 47 24.59 10.08 -1.81
N ALA A 48 24.82 11.07 -2.68
CA ALA A 48 25.84 10.97 -3.74
C ALA A 48 27.25 10.74 -3.19
N ARG A 49 27.56 11.19 -1.97
CA ARG A 49 28.87 11.00 -1.33
C ARG A 49 29.20 9.54 -1.03
N PHE A 50 28.19 8.70 -0.88
CA PHE A 50 28.35 7.26 -0.60
C PHE A 50 28.53 6.40 -1.86
N GLY A 51 28.36 7.00 -3.07
CA GLY A 51 28.50 6.31 -4.34
C GLY A 51 27.32 5.35 -4.65
N PRO A 52 27.46 4.47 -5.66
CA PRO A 52 26.39 3.65 -6.21
C PRO A 52 26.09 2.38 -5.39
N LEU A 53 25.88 2.52 -4.09
CA LEU A 53 25.57 1.39 -3.21
C LEU A 53 24.14 0.86 -3.43
N GLN A 54 23.17 1.78 -3.64
CA GLN A 54 21.78 1.42 -3.93
C GLN A 54 21.45 1.76 -5.38
N ARG A 55 20.62 0.90 -5.99
CA ARG A 55 20.12 1.06 -7.36
C ARG A 55 18.66 1.55 -7.42
N ARG A 56 18.01 1.66 -6.27
CA ARG A 56 16.62 2.07 -6.15
C ARG A 56 16.51 3.26 -5.23
N LEU A 57 15.53 4.13 -5.50
CA LEU A 57 15.17 5.26 -4.66
C LEU A 57 13.68 5.25 -4.43
N PHE A 58 13.26 5.60 -3.22
CA PHE A 58 11.87 5.66 -2.85
C PHE A 58 11.49 7.05 -2.36
N LEU A 59 10.50 7.65 -3.02
CA LEU A 59 9.94 8.94 -2.63
C LEU A 59 8.91 8.74 -1.52
N CYS A 60 9.30 9.16 -0.32
CA CYS A 60 8.58 8.89 0.90
C CYS A 60 7.54 9.95 1.21
N ASP A 61 6.76 9.59 2.18
CA ASP A 61 5.74 10.24 2.98
C ASP A 61 4.31 9.90 2.54
N GLY A 62 3.31 10.35 3.33
CA GLY A 62 1.97 9.80 3.32
C GLY A 62 1.19 9.92 2.02
N ASP A 63 1.53 10.93 1.18
CA ASP A 63 0.85 11.15 -0.10
C ASP A 63 1.76 11.94 -1.06
N ALA A 64 2.92 11.37 -1.36
CA ALA A 64 3.91 12.04 -2.20
C ALA A 64 3.43 12.22 -3.66
N PHE A 65 2.56 11.33 -4.15
CA PHE A 65 2.06 11.37 -5.53
C PHE A 65 0.98 12.43 -5.79
N VAL A 66 0.49 13.12 -4.74
CA VAL A 66 -0.43 14.25 -4.88
C VAL A 66 0.20 15.44 -5.63
N LEU A 67 1.53 15.52 -5.65
CA LEU A 67 2.26 16.60 -6.32
C LEU A 67 1.93 16.66 -7.82
N SER A 68 1.98 17.89 -8.37
CA SER A 68 1.77 18.09 -9.81
C SER A 68 2.82 17.36 -10.63
N THR A 69 2.45 16.93 -11.85
CA THR A 69 3.36 16.29 -12.80
C THR A 69 4.64 17.10 -13.01
N ARG A 70 4.53 18.43 -13.18
CA ARG A 70 5.68 19.33 -13.29
C ARG A 70 6.62 19.23 -12.10
N ARG A 71 6.07 19.17 -10.88
CA ARG A 71 6.88 19.07 -9.66
C ARG A 71 7.58 17.72 -9.57
N LEU A 72 6.87 16.62 -9.83
CA LEU A 72 7.44 15.28 -9.86
C LEU A 72 8.54 15.14 -10.91
N LEU A 73 8.34 15.69 -12.12
CA LEU A 73 9.38 15.71 -13.15
C LEU A 73 10.63 16.48 -12.71
N SER A 74 10.46 17.61 -12.01
CA SER A 74 11.61 18.36 -11.46
C SER A 74 12.40 17.50 -10.47
N VAL A 75 11.74 16.76 -9.58
CA VAL A 75 12.36 15.84 -8.62
C VAL A 75 13.08 14.69 -9.33
N LEU A 76 12.38 14.01 -10.27
CA LEU A 76 12.95 12.88 -11.03
C LEU A 76 14.17 13.31 -11.85
N ASN A 77 14.15 14.50 -12.44
CA ASN A 77 15.29 15.06 -13.16
C ASN A 77 16.47 15.40 -12.21
N ALA A 78 16.18 15.89 -11.00
CA ALA A 78 17.22 16.11 -9.98
C ALA A 78 17.86 14.79 -9.57
N ILE A 79 17.05 13.73 -9.33
CA ILE A 79 17.55 12.38 -9.03
C ILE A 79 18.48 11.89 -10.15
N ARG A 80 18.03 11.96 -11.41
CA ARG A 80 18.84 11.50 -12.56
C ARG A 80 20.17 12.24 -12.71
N ARG A 81 20.19 13.55 -12.42
CA ARG A 81 21.43 14.34 -12.47
C ARG A 81 22.39 14.00 -11.34
N THR A 82 21.86 13.83 -10.12
CA THR A 82 22.68 13.69 -8.91
C THR A 82 23.07 12.25 -8.61
N LEU A 83 22.16 11.30 -8.93
CA LEU A 83 22.31 9.86 -8.69
C LEU A 83 22.07 9.08 -9.98
N PRO A 84 22.94 9.23 -11.02
CA PRO A 84 22.69 8.68 -12.36
C PRO A 84 22.65 7.13 -12.41
N TRP A 85 23.07 6.47 -11.33
CA TRP A 85 23.03 5.01 -11.20
C TRP A 85 21.70 4.47 -10.67
N ILE A 86 20.74 5.32 -10.31
CA ILE A 86 19.41 4.88 -9.88
C ILE A 86 18.64 4.34 -11.09
N GLU A 87 18.25 3.07 -10.99
CA GLU A 87 17.56 2.33 -12.06
C GLU A 87 16.03 2.46 -11.94
N ARG A 88 15.52 2.66 -10.72
CA ARG A 88 14.08 2.75 -10.47
C ARG A 88 13.76 3.68 -9.31
N VAL A 89 12.80 4.56 -9.53
CA VAL A 89 12.18 5.36 -8.48
C VAL A 89 10.81 4.78 -8.14
N GLY A 90 10.56 4.56 -6.84
CA GLY A 90 9.25 4.18 -6.30
C GLY A 90 8.61 5.36 -5.56
N ILE A 91 7.28 5.33 -5.40
CA ILE A 91 6.55 6.37 -4.68
C ILE A 91 5.28 5.81 -4.02
N TYR A 92 4.88 6.37 -2.88
CA TYR A 92 3.52 6.19 -2.38
C TYR A 92 2.54 7.08 -3.14
N GLY A 93 1.40 6.50 -3.53
CA GLY A 93 0.32 7.23 -4.17
C GLY A 93 -1.06 6.73 -3.72
N ASP A 94 -2.02 7.62 -3.72
CA ASP A 94 -3.43 7.28 -3.56
C ASP A 94 -4.18 7.35 -4.91
N THR A 95 -5.42 6.90 -4.91
CA THR A 95 -6.34 6.93 -6.06
C THR A 95 -6.40 8.33 -6.69
N ARG A 96 -6.58 9.38 -5.89
CA ARG A 96 -6.72 10.77 -6.38
C ARG A 96 -5.41 11.29 -6.97
N GLY A 97 -4.27 10.94 -6.36
CA GLY A 97 -2.96 11.32 -6.85
C GLY A 97 -2.70 10.80 -8.27
N VAL A 98 -3.17 9.60 -8.59
CA VAL A 98 -3.07 9.03 -9.94
C VAL A 98 -4.12 9.65 -10.87
N LEU A 99 -5.40 9.70 -10.47
CA LEU A 99 -6.49 10.17 -11.32
C LEU A 99 -6.43 11.66 -11.67
N ASN A 100 -5.73 12.45 -10.85
CA ASN A 100 -5.44 13.88 -11.16
C ASN A 100 -4.38 14.05 -12.27
N LYS A 101 -3.89 12.97 -12.86
CA LYS A 101 -2.94 12.98 -13.97
C LYS A 101 -3.53 12.26 -15.18
N THR A 102 -3.28 12.82 -16.37
CA THR A 102 -3.60 12.11 -17.62
C THR A 102 -2.62 10.95 -17.84
N VAL A 103 -2.99 10.01 -18.71
CA VAL A 103 -2.09 8.91 -19.08
C VAL A 103 -0.79 9.43 -19.67
N ASP A 104 -0.83 10.45 -20.54
CA ASP A 104 0.38 11.08 -21.11
C ASP A 104 1.29 11.65 -20.02
N GLN A 105 0.71 12.25 -18.97
CA GLN A 105 1.49 12.73 -17.83
C GLN A 105 2.14 11.61 -17.03
N LEU A 106 1.44 10.49 -16.88
CA LEU A 106 2.00 9.29 -16.24
C LEU A 106 3.12 8.68 -17.09
N ILE A 107 2.96 8.64 -18.42
CA ILE A 107 4.02 8.21 -19.36
C ILE A 107 5.26 9.09 -19.20
N GLN A 108 5.11 10.43 -19.18
CA GLN A 108 6.22 11.34 -18.93
C GLN A 108 6.95 11.06 -17.62
N LEU A 109 6.21 10.76 -16.54
CA LEU A 109 6.80 10.38 -15.26
C LEU A 109 7.55 9.05 -15.34
N LYS A 110 7.00 8.08 -16.08
CA LYS A 110 7.66 6.79 -16.35
C LYS A 110 8.98 6.96 -17.08
N GLU A 111 8.99 7.75 -18.15
CA GLU A 111 10.19 8.07 -18.93
C GLU A 111 11.26 8.83 -18.11
N ALA A 112 10.82 9.63 -17.16
CA ALA A 112 11.71 10.32 -16.22
C ALA A 112 12.27 9.40 -15.11
N GLY A 113 11.85 8.12 -15.01
CA GLY A 113 12.40 7.12 -14.09
C GLY A 113 11.43 6.64 -13.00
N LEU A 114 10.17 7.09 -12.97
CA LEU A 114 9.16 6.56 -12.05
C LEU A 114 8.79 5.13 -12.47
N GLY A 115 9.20 4.14 -11.69
CA GLY A 115 9.02 2.74 -12.05
C GLY A 115 7.86 2.05 -11.36
N ILE A 116 7.50 2.45 -10.14
CA ILE A 116 6.49 1.77 -9.33
C ILE A 116 5.73 2.75 -8.44
N VAL A 117 4.41 2.55 -8.36
CA VAL A 117 3.52 3.23 -7.42
C VAL A 117 2.98 2.22 -6.41
N TYR A 118 3.16 2.50 -5.12
CA TYR A 118 2.58 1.76 -4.01
C TYR A 118 1.28 2.43 -3.61
N HIS A 119 0.17 1.73 -3.84
CA HIS A 119 -1.18 2.25 -3.71
C HIS A 119 -1.91 1.55 -2.56
N GLY A 120 -2.19 2.29 -1.50
CA GLY A 120 -3.07 1.83 -0.41
C GLY A 120 -4.52 1.87 -0.87
N VAL A 121 -5.05 0.73 -1.31
CA VAL A 121 -6.46 0.54 -1.65
C VAL A 121 -7.28 0.25 -0.40
N GLU A 122 -6.71 -0.52 0.52
CA GLU A 122 -7.19 -0.97 1.82
C GLU A 122 -8.38 -1.93 1.73
N SER A 123 -9.44 -1.62 0.96
CA SER A 123 -10.65 -2.41 0.79
C SER A 123 -11.21 -2.30 -0.62
N GLY A 124 -11.89 -3.34 -1.08
CA GLY A 124 -12.72 -3.30 -2.28
C GLY A 124 -14.20 -3.08 -2.00
N ASP A 125 -14.55 -2.81 -0.75
CA ASP A 125 -15.91 -2.58 -0.28
C ASP A 125 -16.15 -1.09 -0.03
N ASP A 126 -16.99 -0.44 -0.85
CA ASP A 126 -17.19 1.00 -0.80
C ASP A 126 -17.75 1.49 0.54
N GLU A 127 -18.62 0.71 1.21
CA GLU A 127 -19.11 1.06 2.53
C GLU A 127 -17.97 1.06 3.57
N THR A 128 -17.06 0.09 3.49
CA THR A 128 -15.85 0.08 4.31
C THR A 128 -14.97 1.30 4.01
N LEU A 129 -14.74 1.62 2.72
CA LEU A 129 -13.94 2.80 2.32
C LEU A 129 -14.54 4.11 2.84
N ILE A 130 -15.86 4.25 2.82
CA ILE A 130 -16.59 5.39 3.38
C ILE A 130 -16.40 5.45 4.90
N SER A 131 -16.60 4.34 5.60
CA SER A 131 -16.51 4.28 7.06
C SER A 131 -15.14 4.65 7.60
N ILE A 132 -14.08 4.24 6.88
CA ILE A 132 -12.70 4.57 7.25
C ILE A 132 -12.21 5.90 6.66
N GLN A 133 -13.05 6.62 5.94
CA GLN A 133 -12.73 7.89 5.29
C GLN A 133 -11.48 7.83 4.40
N LYS A 134 -11.31 6.70 3.69
CA LYS A 134 -10.12 6.51 2.84
C LYS A 134 -10.06 7.51 1.69
N GLY A 135 -11.21 7.87 1.15
CA GLY A 135 -11.34 8.66 -0.08
C GLY A 135 -11.04 7.79 -1.32
N GLY A 136 -11.86 7.95 -2.33
CA GLY A 136 -11.87 7.09 -3.51
C GLY A 136 -12.87 5.95 -3.39
N THR A 137 -13.29 5.44 -4.53
CA THR A 137 -14.25 4.36 -4.69
C THR A 137 -13.58 3.15 -5.35
N ARG A 138 -14.29 2.02 -5.33
CA ARG A 138 -13.90 0.82 -6.06
C ARG A 138 -13.63 1.09 -7.55
N ASP A 139 -14.52 1.82 -8.23
CA ASP A 139 -14.40 2.10 -9.65
C ASP A 139 -13.20 3.01 -9.94
N GLU A 140 -12.93 3.97 -9.08
CA GLU A 140 -11.74 4.82 -9.17
C GLU A 140 -10.44 4.03 -8.96
N CYS A 141 -10.44 2.98 -8.12
CA CYS A 141 -9.29 2.09 -7.98
C CYS A 141 -9.03 1.28 -9.27
N ILE A 142 -10.10 0.80 -9.94
CA ILE A 142 -10.00 0.11 -11.22
C ILE A 142 -9.42 1.03 -12.30
N GLU A 143 -9.94 2.25 -12.40
CA GLU A 143 -9.43 3.26 -13.32
C GLU A 143 -7.97 3.61 -13.04
N THR A 144 -7.59 3.71 -11.77
CA THR A 144 -6.19 3.90 -11.35
C THR A 144 -5.29 2.80 -11.89
N ALA A 145 -5.70 1.53 -11.75
CA ALA A 145 -4.96 0.39 -12.25
C ALA A 145 -4.82 0.41 -13.78
N SER A 146 -5.90 0.78 -14.49
CA SER A 146 -5.89 0.93 -15.95
C SER A 146 -4.88 1.97 -16.41
N ARG A 147 -4.91 3.18 -15.83
CA ARG A 147 -3.99 4.27 -16.20
C ARG A 147 -2.54 3.95 -15.91
N LEU A 148 -2.23 3.35 -14.75
CA LEU A 148 -0.87 2.95 -14.42
C LEU A 148 -0.35 1.87 -15.37
N ARG A 149 -1.19 0.89 -15.72
CA ARG A 149 -0.85 -0.15 -16.69
C ARG A 149 -0.59 0.42 -18.09
N GLU A 150 -1.44 1.31 -18.57
CA GLU A 150 -1.29 1.98 -19.87
C GLU A 150 0.00 2.83 -19.91
N ALA A 151 0.34 3.48 -18.80
CA ALA A 151 1.58 4.24 -18.68
C ALA A 151 2.84 3.36 -18.47
N GLY A 152 2.71 2.04 -18.33
CA GLY A 152 3.82 1.13 -18.08
C GLY A 152 4.46 1.29 -16.68
N ILE A 153 3.74 1.89 -15.73
CA ILE A 153 4.18 2.03 -14.33
C ILE A 153 3.73 0.81 -13.54
N ILE A 154 4.64 0.17 -12.82
CA ILE A 154 4.31 -0.99 -11.99
C ILE A 154 3.36 -0.56 -10.87
N HIS A 155 2.27 -1.30 -10.69
CA HIS A 155 1.28 -1.06 -9.66
C HIS A 155 1.45 -2.07 -8.52
N SER A 156 1.80 -1.61 -7.33
CA SER A 156 1.83 -2.41 -6.10
C SER A 156 0.66 -2.01 -5.22
N VAL A 157 -0.28 -2.93 -5.00
CA VAL A 157 -1.50 -2.68 -4.25
C VAL A 157 -1.35 -3.13 -2.81
N ILE A 158 -1.83 -2.33 -1.88
CA ILE A 158 -1.89 -2.66 -0.45
C ILE A 158 -3.35 -2.78 -0.04
N VAL A 159 -3.69 -3.88 0.65
CA VAL A 159 -5.01 -4.12 1.27
C VAL A 159 -4.84 -4.36 2.77
N LEU A 160 -5.86 -4.01 3.56
CA LEU A 160 -5.77 -3.99 5.01
C LEU A 160 -6.82 -4.93 5.64
N LEU A 161 -6.38 -6.12 6.05
CA LEU A 161 -7.23 -7.09 6.74
C LEU A 161 -7.79 -6.50 8.03
N GLY A 162 -9.05 -6.78 8.31
CA GLY A 162 -9.74 -6.33 9.51
C GLY A 162 -10.31 -4.92 9.44
N VAL A 163 -10.04 -4.18 8.35
CA VAL A 163 -10.48 -2.77 8.24
C VAL A 163 -12.00 -2.61 8.14
N GLY A 164 -12.72 -3.65 7.72
CA GLY A 164 -14.19 -3.70 7.72
C GLY A 164 -14.82 -3.98 9.10
N GLY A 165 -13.99 -4.22 10.13
CA GLY A 165 -14.46 -4.67 11.43
C GLY A 165 -15.17 -6.03 11.36
N THR A 166 -15.72 -6.50 12.48
CA THR A 166 -16.49 -7.75 12.52
C THR A 166 -17.76 -7.69 11.67
N LYS A 167 -18.38 -6.51 11.60
CA LYS A 167 -19.67 -6.30 10.91
C LYS A 167 -19.60 -6.47 9.39
N ARG A 168 -18.47 -6.09 8.75
CA ARG A 168 -18.30 -6.13 7.29
C ARG A 168 -17.13 -7.00 6.82
N SER A 169 -16.59 -7.84 7.70
CA SER A 169 -15.45 -8.71 7.42
C SER A 169 -15.63 -9.55 6.15
N LYS A 170 -16.81 -10.14 5.97
CA LYS A 170 -17.13 -10.97 4.78
C LYS A 170 -17.24 -10.14 3.50
N GLU A 171 -17.99 -9.06 3.54
CA GLU A 171 -18.19 -8.13 2.41
C GLU A 171 -16.85 -7.52 2.00
N HIS A 172 -16.08 -7.04 2.96
CA HIS A 172 -14.73 -6.54 2.75
C HIS A 172 -13.87 -7.57 2.01
N ALA A 173 -13.79 -8.80 2.50
CA ALA A 173 -12.94 -9.83 1.90
C ALA A 173 -13.39 -10.21 0.48
N VAL A 174 -14.69 -10.39 0.25
CA VAL A 174 -15.26 -10.78 -1.08
C VAL A 174 -15.09 -9.63 -2.08
N ASN A 175 -15.44 -8.42 -1.69
CA ASN A 175 -15.35 -7.25 -2.57
C ASN A 175 -13.90 -6.88 -2.87
N THR A 176 -12.99 -7.04 -1.90
CA THR A 176 -11.55 -6.85 -2.12
C THR A 176 -10.99 -7.87 -3.12
N ALA A 177 -11.35 -9.14 -3.00
CA ALA A 177 -10.94 -10.15 -3.98
C ALA A 177 -11.44 -9.84 -5.39
N SER A 178 -12.71 -9.42 -5.51
CA SER A 178 -13.29 -8.99 -6.78
C SER A 178 -12.60 -7.77 -7.36
N LEU A 179 -12.29 -6.77 -6.53
CA LEU A 179 -11.54 -5.57 -6.94
C LEU A 179 -10.14 -5.94 -7.44
N LEU A 180 -9.39 -6.74 -6.68
CA LEU A 180 -8.05 -7.19 -7.05
C LEU A 180 -8.05 -7.96 -8.38
N THR A 181 -9.08 -8.77 -8.64
CA THR A 181 -9.25 -9.46 -9.93
C THR A 181 -9.40 -8.46 -11.09
N MET A 182 -10.19 -7.40 -10.91
CA MET A 182 -10.40 -6.38 -11.95
C MET A 182 -9.17 -5.50 -12.15
N MET A 183 -8.45 -5.20 -11.08
CA MET A 183 -7.21 -4.41 -11.14
C MET A 183 -6.04 -5.22 -11.72
N ASP A 184 -5.99 -6.52 -11.49
CA ASP A 184 -4.92 -7.47 -11.88
C ASP A 184 -3.50 -6.89 -11.69
N PRO A 185 -3.14 -6.48 -10.46
CA PRO A 185 -1.85 -5.87 -10.21
C PRO A 185 -0.74 -6.93 -10.11
N PRO A 186 0.50 -6.62 -10.56
CA PRO A 186 1.63 -7.55 -10.44
C PRO A 186 2.12 -7.75 -9.00
N TYR A 187 1.73 -6.88 -8.07
CA TYR A 187 2.09 -6.98 -6.65
C TYR A 187 0.91 -6.66 -5.75
N VAL A 188 0.67 -7.53 -4.77
CA VAL A 188 -0.30 -7.30 -3.68
C VAL A 188 0.38 -7.54 -2.34
N GLY A 189 0.27 -6.57 -1.45
CA GLY A 189 0.61 -6.69 -0.04
C GLY A 189 -0.65 -6.66 0.82
N ALA A 190 -0.96 -7.76 1.52
CA ALA A 190 -1.99 -7.77 2.54
C ALA A 190 -1.34 -7.47 3.91
N LEU A 191 -1.80 -6.43 4.58
CA LEU A 191 -1.41 -6.05 5.93
C LEU A 191 -2.57 -6.32 6.87
N THR A 192 -2.30 -6.48 8.15
CA THR A 192 -3.35 -6.59 9.17
C THR A 192 -3.45 -5.30 9.96
N LEU A 193 -4.67 -4.79 10.10
CA LEU A 193 -4.96 -3.61 10.89
C LEU A 193 -4.48 -3.78 12.35
N THR A 194 -3.82 -2.75 12.85
CA THR A 194 -3.57 -2.53 14.26
C THR A 194 -4.23 -1.22 14.65
N VAL A 195 -5.15 -1.27 15.60
CA VAL A 195 -5.80 -0.05 16.10
C VAL A 195 -4.85 0.60 17.10
N ILE A 196 -4.34 1.76 16.72
CA ILE A 196 -3.40 2.54 17.55
C ILE A 196 -4.10 3.69 18.26
N PRO A 197 -3.66 4.10 19.47
CA PRO A 197 -4.33 5.14 20.25
C PRO A 197 -4.50 6.48 19.52
N GLU A 198 -3.55 6.84 18.67
CA GLU A 198 -3.53 8.11 17.92
C GLU A 198 -4.52 8.13 16.74
N ALA A 199 -5.05 6.97 16.35
CA ALA A 199 -6.00 6.86 15.25
C ALA A 199 -7.43 7.08 15.74
N PRO A 200 -8.29 7.83 15.01
CA PRO A 200 -9.70 8.00 15.39
C PRO A 200 -10.47 6.69 15.56
N LEU A 201 -10.04 5.63 14.88
CA LEU A 201 -10.63 4.29 14.98
C LEU A 201 -10.54 3.72 16.42
N SER A 202 -9.54 4.14 17.21
CA SER A 202 -9.43 3.73 18.62
C SER A 202 -10.61 4.20 19.47
N VAL A 203 -11.14 5.40 19.18
CA VAL A 203 -12.33 5.93 19.87
C VAL A 203 -13.56 5.11 19.49
N LEU A 204 -13.73 4.78 18.22
CA LEU A 204 -14.84 3.93 17.74
C LEU A 204 -14.76 2.51 18.31
N GLN A 205 -13.54 1.99 18.51
CA GLN A 205 -13.37 0.69 19.19
C GLN A 205 -13.72 0.76 20.68
N GLN A 206 -13.35 1.83 21.37
CA GLN A 206 -13.70 2.03 22.77
C GLN A 206 -15.20 2.22 22.99
N SER A 207 -15.91 2.87 22.06
CA SER A 207 -17.37 3.04 22.12
C SER A 207 -18.15 1.80 21.68
N GLY A 208 -17.49 0.77 21.12
CA GLY A 208 -18.15 -0.43 20.58
C GLY A 208 -18.77 -0.23 19.19
N GLU A 209 -18.54 0.93 18.54
CA GLU A 209 -18.99 1.18 17.18
C GLU A 209 -18.16 0.43 16.13
N PHE A 210 -16.88 0.21 16.42
CA PHE A 210 -15.98 -0.64 15.67
C PHE A 210 -15.46 -1.78 16.54
N GLU A 211 -15.41 -2.97 16.00
CA GLU A 211 -14.81 -4.14 16.63
C GLU A 211 -13.85 -4.81 15.65
N LEU A 212 -12.56 -4.89 16.04
CA LEU A 212 -11.54 -5.56 15.22
C LEU A 212 -11.80 -7.07 15.23
N PRO A 213 -11.83 -7.72 14.06
CA PRO A 213 -11.98 -9.17 13.98
C PRO A 213 -10.84 -9.91 14.68
N GLU A 214 -11.16 -11.02 15.34
CA GLU A 214 -10.17 -11.90 15.95
C GLU A 214 -9.28 -12.58 14.90
N LYS A 215 -8.14 -13.12 15.31
CA LYS A 215 -7.09 -13.69 14.45
C LYS A 215 -7.61 -14.69 13.43
N LEU A 216 -8.44 -15.65 13.85
CA LEU A 216 -9.01 -16.64 12.95
C LEU A 216 -9.98 -16.02 11.93
N GLN A 217 -10.68 -14.94 12.32
CA GLN A 217 -11.53 -14.21 11.38
C GLN A 217 -10.71 -13.43 10.35
N LEU A 218 -9.62 -12.80 10.78
CA LEU A 218 -8.65 -12.15 9.87
C LEU A 218 -8.02 -13.15 8.90
N LEU A 219 -7.75 -14.36 9.38
CA LEU A 219 -7.24 -15.44 8.52
C LEU A 219 -8.29 -15.90 7.51
N LYS A 220 -9.60 -15.91 7.87
CA LYS A 220 -10.71 -16.18 6.94
C LYS A 220 -10.85 -15.07 5.89
N GLU A 221 -10.59 -13.80 6.23
CA GLU A 221 -10.52 -12.71 5.24
C GLU A 221 -9.39 -12.97 4.24
N LEU A 222 -8.17 -13.22 4.73
CA LEU A 222 -7.01 -13.52 3.90
C LEU A 222 -7.29 -14.71 2.96
N ARG A 223 -7.84 -15.81 3.52
CA ARG A 223 -8.26 -16.99 2.75
C ARG A 223 -9.23 -16.62 1.63
N THR A 224 -10.24 -15.82 1.96
CA THR A 224 -11.29 -15.41 1.02
C THR A 224 -10.70 -14.56 -0.11
N ILE A 225 -9.82 -13.63 0.23
CA ILE A 225 -9.12 -12.79 -0.74
C ILE A 225 -8.31 -13.67 -1.70
N VAL A 226 -7.47 -14.57 -1.19
CA VAL A 226 -6.66 -15.48 -2.03
C VAL A 226 -7.54 -16.39 -2.87
N ALA A 227 -8.56 -17.01 -2.27
CA ALA A 227 -9.43 -17.98 -2.94
C ALA A 227 -10.23 -17.39 -4.10
N LYS A 228 -10.75 -16.16 -3.91
CA LYS A 228 -11.68 -15.51 -4.85
C LYS A 228 -11.00 -14.55 -5.83
N SER A 229 -9.73 -14.17 -5.62
CA SER A 229 -8.99 -13.37 -6.59
C SER A 229 -8.49 -14.25 -7.75
N ASN A 230 -8.56 -13.69 -8.96
CA ASN A 230 -7.99 -14.28 -10.17
C ASN A 230 -6.96 -13.30 -10.74
N PHE A 231 -5.71 -13.69 -10.68
CA PHE A 231 -4.58 -12.90 -11.18
C PHE A 231 -3.99 -13.55 -12.43
N SER A 232 -3.52 -12.73 -13.37
CA SER A 232 -2.71 -13.21 -14.50
C SER A 232 -1.31 -13.60 -14.04
N ASN A 233 -0.66 -12.76 -13.22
CA ASN A 233 0.66 -12.98 -12.62
C ASN A 233 0.86 -11.98 -11.49
N CYS A 234 0.74 -12.41 -10.24
CA CYS A 234 0.80 -11.54 -9.07
C CYS A 234 1.70 -12.13 -7.99
N ARG A 235 2.71 -11.40 -7.57
CA ARG A 235 3.40 -11.68 -6.30
C ARG A 235 2.56 -11.18 -5.15
N PHE A 236 1.94 -12.12 -4.45
CA PHE A 236 1.12 -11.87 -3.28
C PHE A 236 1.93 -12.06 -1.99
N SER A 237 1.82 -11.12 -1.06
CA SER A 237 2.54 -11.18 0.21
C SER A 237 1.66 -10.75 1.38
N SER A 238 1.64 -11.55 2.47
CA SER A 238 1.15 -11.17 3.80
C SER A 238 2.25 -11.31 4.85
N ASN A 239 3.49 -11.03 4.47
CA ASN A 239 4.67 -11.19 5.33
C ASN A 239 5.09 -9.91 6.07
N HIS A 240 4.29 -8.85 6.02
CA HIS A 240 4.50 -7.66 6.84
C HIS A 240 4.45 -8.00 8.33
N ALA A 241 5.17 -7.23 9.15
CA ALA A 241 5.25 -7.45 10.59
C ALA A 241 3.88 -7.46 11.30
N SER A 242 2.90 -6.72 10.75
CA SER A 242 1.52 -6.68 11.28
C SER A 242 0.73 -7.98 11.12
N ASN A 243 1.15 -8.91 10.25
CA ASN A 243 0.38 -10.12 9.98
C ASN A 243 0.67 -11.25 10.97
N TYR A 244 -0.36 -12.06 11.24
CA TYR A 244 -0.25 -13.25 12.08
C TYR A 244 0.33 -14.46 11.34
N LEU A 245 0.05 -14.59 10.03
CA LEU A 245 0.55 -15.66 9.17
C LEU A 245 1.32 -15.08 8.00
N PRO A 246 2.65 -15.19 7.99
CA PRO A 246 3.47 -14.67 6.88
C PRO A 246 3.39 -15.61 5.68
N ILE A 247 2.93 -15.08 4.54
CA ILE A 247 2.85 -15.79 3.25
C ILE A 247 3.60 -14.97 2.21
N ARG A 248 4.31 -15.67 1.32
CA ARG A 248 4.82 -15.18 0.03
C ARG A 248 4.50 -16.20 -1.03
N SER A 249 3.92 -15.76 -2.13
CA SER A 249 3.47 -16.66 -3.18
C SER A 249 3.39 -15.95 -4.53
N ASP A 250 3.52 -16.71 -5.59
CA ASP A 250 3.31 -16.26 -6.95
C ASP A 250 1.96 -16.83 -7.45
N LEU A 251 0.94 -15.98 -7.50
CA LEU A 251 -0.42 -16.36 -7.88
C LEU A 251 -0.62 -16.19 -9.41
N PRO A 252 -1.31 -17.10 -10.09
CA PRO A 252 -2.14 -18.18 -9.52
C PRO A 252 -1.39 -19.49 -9.21
N GLY A 253 -0.11 -19.61 -9.54
CA GLY A 253 0.64 -20.88 -9.47
C GLY A 253 0.61 -21.53 -8.07
N ASP A 254 0.80 -20.74 -7.02
CA ASP A 254 0.88 -21.23 -5.64
C ASP A 254 -0.47 -21.23 -4.91
N LYS A 255 -1.60 -20.92 -5.61
CA LYS A 255 -2.89 -20.66 -4.97
C LYS A 255 -3.36 -21.81 -4.08
N GLU A 256 -3.31 -23.03 -4.58
CA GLU A 256 -3.75 -24.22 -3.84
C GLU A 256 -2.87 -24.45 -2.60
N GLN A 257 -1.55 -24.30 -2.72
CA GLN A 257 -0.63 -24.44 -1.60
C GLN A 257 -0.92 -23.42 -0.51
N VAL A 258 -1.13 -22.15 -0.88
CA VAL A 258 -1.48 -21.07 0.06
C VAL A 258 -2.79 -21.37 0.78
N LEU A 259 -3.82 -21.79 0.04
CA LEU A 259 -5.11 -22.15 0.64
C LEU A 259 -4.99 -23.34 1.60
N ASN A 260 -4.22 -24.36 1.25
CA ASN A 260 -3.99 -25.51 2.13
C ASN A 260 -3.28 -25.11 3.44
N ILE A 261 -2.29 -24.21 3.38
CA ILE A 261 -1.62 -23.70 4.58
C ILE A 261 -2.65 -22.96 5.48
N ILE A 262 -3.45 -22.07 4.91
CA ILE A 262 -4.43 -21.29 5.67
C ILE A 262 -5.51 -22.23 6.25
N ASP A 263 -6.03 -23.18 5.45
CA ASP A 263 -7.08 -24.10 5.84
C ASP A 263 -6.61 -25.05 6.96
N THR A 264 -5.34 -25.48 6.96
CA THR A 264 -4.74 -26.26 8.04
C THR A 264 -4.80 -25.50 9.36
N VAL A 265 -4.42 -24.24 9.38
CA VAL A 265 -4.47 -23.41 10.59
C VAL A 265 -5.91 -23.17 11.04
N LEU A 266 -6.82 -22.88 10.10
CA LEU A 266 -8.25 -22.69 10.42
C LEU A 266 -8.92 -23.95 10.95
N ALA A 267 -8.57 -25.13 10.41
CA ALA A 267 -9.13 -26.41 10.84
C ALA A 267 -8.62 -26.86 12.23
N SER A 268 -7.36 -26.54 12.56
CA SER A 268 -6.82 -26.84 13.87
C SER A 268 -7.48 -26.01 14.99
N GLY A 269 -7.95 -24.81 14.67
CA GLY A 269 -8.41 -23.84 15.67
C GLY A 269 -7.29 -23.39 16.64
N ASP A 270 -6.06 -23.85 16.43
CA ASP A 270 -4.92 -23.56 17.29
C ASP A 270 -4.20 -22.29 16.83
N GLU A 271 -4.27 -21.26 17.65
CA GLU A 271 -3.56 -20.01 17.41
C GLU A 271 -2.04 -20.10 17.64
N GLY A 272 -1.54 -21.22 18.18
CA GLY A 272 -0.10 -21.43 18.40
C GLY A 272 0.75 -21.40 17.13
N HIS A 273 0.13 -21.63 15.97
CA HIS A 273 0.76 -21.49 14.67
C HIS A 273 0.79 -20.04 14.15
N LEU A 274 0.11 -19.11 14.82
CA LEU A 274 0.04 -17.72 14.46
C LEU A 274 1.06 -16.91 15.29
N LYS A 275 1.61 -15.86 14.67
CA LYS A 275 2.48 -14.94 15.37
C LYS A 275 1.76 -14.35 16.59
N PRO A 276 2.35 -14.42 17.79
CA PRO A 276 1.76 -13.81 18.98
C PRO A 276 1.72 -12.28 18.85
N GLU A 277 0.78 -11.64 19.56
CA GLU A 277 0.55 -10.19 19.46
C GLU A 277 1.82 -9.35 19.70
N TRP A 278 2.60 -9.73 20.72
CA TRP A 278 3.84 -9.01 21.08
C TRP A 278 4.96 -9.08 20.01
N MET A 279 4.86 -9.96 19.03
CA MET A 279 5.78 -10.07 17.89
C MET A 279 5.28 -9.31 16.66
N ARG A 280 4.09 -8.75 16.69
CA ARG A 280 3.58 -7.92 15.61
C ARG A 280 4.20 -6.52 15.69
N GLY A 281 4.36 -5.88 14.53
CA GLY A 281 4.84 -4.51 14.39
C GLY A 281 4.05 -3.75 13.35
N LEU A 282 4.14 -2.44 13.42
CA LEU A 282 3.55 -1.52 12.42
C LEU A 282 4.50 -1.30 11.26
#